data_9ae3d4ac70fa714b4ae317412f807b23
#
_entry.id   9ae3d4ac70fa714b4ae317412f807b23
#
_cell.length_a   1.000
_cell.length_b   1.000
_cell.length_c   1.000
_cell.angle_alpha   90.00
_cell.angle_beta   90.00
_cell.angle_gamma   90.00
#
_symmetry.space_group_name_H-M   'P 1'
#
loop_
_entity.id
_entity.type
_entity.pdbx_description
1 polymer ?
#
loop_
_entity_poly.entity_id
_entity_poly.type
_entity_poly.pdbx_seq_one_letter_code
_entity_poly.pdbx_strand_id
1 'polypeptide(L)'
;MTGIPDEIRSSAPASGAPGSQHGLHVFADGCYEPGSGHGGWSFIAYRDAVEIAADYGGVEDSSNNAMELTAVLKAAMWINSQTTGEAAVIWSDSIYAVKGCNSRRHIWKNNDWKKSGPNGNGRRRTIDNAELWKAVDLQLSRNALVSIAWCKGHSGIIGNERADVLADNGRLSIPGG
;
A
#
# COMPACT_ATOMS: atom_id res chain seq x y z
N MET A 1 23.43 6.68 39.21
CA MET A 1 23.41 5.55 38.25
C MET A 1 21.96 5.15 38.06
N THR A 2 21.32 5.71 37.08
CA THR A 2 19.91 5.42 36.74
C THR A 2 19.88 4.89 35.32
N GLY A 3 19.59 3.58 35.22
CA GLY A 3 19.49 2.91 33.96
C GLY A 3 18.27 3.35 33.20
N ILE A 4 18.44 3.60 31.91
CA ILE A 4 17.39 3.85 30.92
C ILE A 4 16.77 2.48 30.59
N PRO A 5 15.43 2.33 30.57
CA PRO A 5 14.81 1.07 30.15
C PRO A 5 14.94 0.91 28.64
N ASP A 6 15.60 -0.15 28.22
CA ASP A 6 15.56 -0.73 26.87
C ASP A 6 14.18 -1.36 26.64
N GLU A 7 13.24 -0.65 26.06
CA GLU A 7 12.03 -1.26 25.50
C GLU A 7 11.48 -0.42 24.33
N ILE A 8 12.15 -0.47 23.20
CA ILE A 8 11.49 -0.42 21.88
C ILE A 8 12.14 -1.50 21.04
N ARG A 9 11.85 -2.75 21.35
CA ARG A 9 12.03 -3.84 20.39
C ARG A 9 10.90 -3.72 19.37
N SER A 10 11.23 -3.12 18.24
CA SER A 10 10.53 -3.33 16.99
C SER A 10 10.29 -4.82 16.81
N SER A 11 9.06 -5.27 16.95
CA SER A 11 8.65 -6.62 16.56
C SER A 11 8.69 -6.67 15.03
N ALA A 12 9.86 -7.01 14.49
CA ALA A 12 9.94 -7.47 13.11
C ALA A 12 9.08 -8.73 12.99
N PRO A 13 8.17 -8.84 12.01
CA PRO A 13 7.45 -10.08 11.78
C PRO A 13 8.45 -11.18 11.45
N ALA A 14 8.23 -12.37 12.02
CA ALA A 14 9.07 -13.54 11.84
C ALA A 14 9.39 -13.78 10.36
N SER A 15 10.64 -14.14 10.07
CA SER A 15 11.20 -14.40 8.75
C SER A 15 10.59 -15.66 8.13
N GLY A 16 9.39 -15.53 7.55
CA GLY A 16 8.79 -16.49 6.64
C GLY A 16 8.62 -15.82 5.28
N ALA A 17 8.89 -16.55 4.20
CA ALA A 17 8.66 -16.02 2.87
C ALA A 17 7.18 -15.60 2.72
N PRO A 18 6.89 -14.39 2.18
CA PRO A 18 5.52 -13.98 1.93
C PRO A 18 4.82 -15.01 1.02
N GLY A 19 3.70 -15.56 1.47
CA GLY A 19 2.92 -16.55 0.72
C GLY A 19 2.95 -17.98 1.29
N SER A 20 3.82 -18.29 2.26
CA SER A 20 3.79 -19.58 3.00
C SER A 20 3.22 -19.45 4.41
N GLN A 21 2.71 -18.29 4.79
CA GLN A 21 2.29 -17.97 6.15
C GLN A 21 0.81 -18.23 6.35
N HIS A 22 0.46 -18.64 7.59
CA HIS A 22 -0.92 -18.71 8.05
C HIS A 22 -1.53 -17.30 8.14
N GLY A 23 -2.84 -17.22 7.92
CA GLY A 23 -3.60 -15.98 8.00
C GLY A 23 -3.82 -15.31 6.65
N LEU A 24 -4.29 -14.07 6.70
CA LEU A 24 -4.66 -13.29 5.53
C LEU A 24 -3.50 -12.40 5.09
N HIS A 25 -2.99 -12.64 3.89
CA HIS A 25 -1.95 -11.89 3.25
C HIS A 25 -2.45 -11.34 1.91
N VAL A 26 -2.34 -10.03 1.70
CA VAL A 26 -2.78 -9.36 0.48
C VAL A 26 -1.59 -8.66 -0.16
N PHE A 27 -1.24 -9.02 -1.38
CA PHE A 27 -0.17 -8.36 -2.14
C PHE A 27 -0.80 -7.28 -3.01
N ALA A 28 -0.26 -6.08 -2.95
CA ALA A 28 -0.73 -4.92 -3.70
C ALA A 28 0.41 -4.35 -4.53
N ASP A 29 0.15 -4.09 -5.80
CA ASP A 29 1.13 -3.56 -6.74
C ASP A 29 0.51 -2.55 -7.70
N GLY A 30 1.32 -1.60 -8.15
CA GLY A 30 0.95 -0.57 -9.11
C GLY A 30 2.00 -0.42 -10.20
N CYS A 31 1.56 -0.19 -11.43
CA CYS A 31 2.45 0.08 -12.55
C CYS A 31 2.03 1.35 -13.29
N TYR A 32 2.97 1.90 -14.05
CA TYR A 32 2.75 3.12 -14.81
C TYR A 32 3.62 3.17 -16.05
N GLU A 33 3.05 3.62 -17.17
CA GLU A 33 3.78 3.84 -18.42
C GLU A 33 3.84 5.34 -18.76
N PRO A 34 5.01 5.96 -18.71
CA PRO A 34 5.15 7.41 -18.99
C PRO A 34 4.73 7.81 -20.39
N GLY A 35 4.88 6.91 -21.38
CA GLY A 35 4.59 7.23 -22.80
C GLY A 35 3.10 7.46 -23.07
N SER A 36 2.22 6.68 -22.44
CA SER A 36 0.77 6.83 -22.57
C SER A 36 0.13 7.60 -21.42
N GLY A 37 0.80 7.70 -20.27
CA GLY A 37 0.22 8.22 -19.05
C GLY A 37 -0.69 7.20 -18.33
N HIS A 38 -0.78 5.97 -18.87
CA HIS A 38 -1.64 4.94 -18.32
C HIS A 38 -1.01 4.25 -17.11
N GLY A 39 -1.81 4.04 -16.08
CA GLY A 39 -1.44 3.28 -14.89
C GLY A 39 -2.34 2.07 -14.68
N GLY A 40 -1.82 1.09 -13.94
CA GLY A 40 -2.57 -0.06 -13.50
C GLY A 40 -2.35 -0.32 -12.02
N TRP A 41 -3.33 -0.88 -11.37
CA TRP A 41 -3.28 -1.30 -9.98
C TRP A 41 -3.82 -2.71 -9.84
N SER A 42 -3.37 -3.42 -8.83
CA SER A 42 -3.90 -4.74 -8.49
C SER A 42 -3.80 -5.03 -7.00
N PHE A 43 -4.59 -5.97 -6.54
CA PHE A 43 -4.31 -6.74 -5.34
C PHE A 43 -4.66 -8.22 -5.56
N ILE A 44 -4.00 -9.08 -4.78
CA ILE A 44 -4.28 -10.51 -4.70
C ILE A 44 -4.21 -10.96 -3.24
N ALA A 45 -5.22 -11.69 -2.80
CA ALA A 45 -5.38 -12.12 -1.42
C ALA A 45 -5.21 -13.62 -1.27
N TYR A 46 -4.40 -14.02 -0.30
CA TYR A 46 -4.17 -15.39 0.12
C TYR A 46 -4.59 -15.58 1.57
N ARG A 47 -5.33 -16.66 1.85
CA ARG A 47 -5.57 -17.14 3.22
C ARG A 47 -4.96 -18.52 3.36
N ASP A 48 -4.06 -18.68 4.33
CA ASP A 48 -3.32 -19.93 4.56
C ASP A 48 -2.68 -20.48 3.28
N ALA A 49 -2.02 -19.60 2.52
CA ALA A 49 -1.37 -19.86 1.23
C ALA A 49 -2.32 -20.23 0.06
N VAL A 50 -3.64 -20.16 0.25
CA VAL A 50 -4.62 -20.36 -0.81
C VAL A 50 -5.11 -19.01 -1.34
N GLU A 51 -5.05 -18.80 -2.65
CA GLU A 51 -5.61 -17.60 -3.31
C GLU A 51 -7.13 -17.57 -3.14
N ILE A 52 -7.66 -16.50 -2.57
CA ILE A 52 -9.09 -16.35 -2.28
C ILE A 52 -9.76 -15.19 -3.02
N ALA A 53 -8.98 -14.20 -3.44
CA ALA A 53 -9.50 -13.08 -4.23
C ALA A 53 -8.37 -12.39 -4.99
N ALA A 54 -8.73 -11.74 -6.09
CA ALA A 54 -7.87 -10.81 -6.81
C ALA A 54 -8.74 -9.77 -7.52
N ASP A 55 -8.22 -8.56 -7.68
CA ASP A 55 -8.83 -7.51 -8.47
C ASP A 55 -7.75 -6.60 -9.07
N TYR A 56 -8.06 -5.97 -10.19
CA TYR A 56 -7.16 -5.06 -10.88
C TYR A 56 -7.93 -4.06 -11.74
N GLY A 57 -7.29 -2.97 -12.12
CA GLY A 57 -7.90 -1.99 -13.01
C GLY A 57 -6.89 -0.99 -13.54
N GLY A 58 -7.30 -0.25 -14.56
CA GLY A 58 -6.51 0.78 -15.21
C GLY A 58 -6.99 2.18 -14.88
N VAL A 59 -6.09 3.15 -14.94
CA VAL A 59 -6.35 4.58 -14.71
C VAL A 59 -5.58 5.40 -15.74
N GLU A 60 -6.27 6.27 -16.48
CA GLU A 60 -5.65 7.26 -17.36
C GLU A 60 -5.04 8.41 -16.55
N ASP A 61 -4.06 9.10 -17.13
CA ASP A 61 -3.42 10.28 -16.54
C ASP A 61 -2.96 10.09 -15.10
N SER A 62 -2.19 9.04 -14.87
CA SER A 62 -1.76 8.60 -13.55
C SER A 62 -0.26 8.84 -13.29
N SER A 63 0.26 8.21 -12.28
CA SER A 63 1.68 8.14 -11.93
C SER A 63 1.99 6.84 -11.20
N ASN A 64 3.27 6.43 -11.18
CA ASN A 64 3.66 5.23 -10.48
C ASN A 64 3.22 5.25 -9.00
N ASN A 65 3.55 6.32 -8.27
CA ASN A 65 3.17 6.45 -6.87
C ASN A 65 1.65 6.45 -6.64
N ALA A 66 0.87 7.03 -7.57
CA ALA A 66 -0.59 7.01 -7.47
C ALA A 66 -1.13 5.59 -7.64
N MET A 67 -0.56 4.79 -8.54
CA MET A 67 -1.00 3.41 -8.76
C MET A 67 -0.64 2.49 -7.60
N GLU A 68 0.57 2.60 -7.06
CA GLU A 68 1.00 1.88 -5.86
C GLU A 68 0.05 2.16 -4.68
N LEU A 69 -0.29 3.43 -4.48
CA LEU A 69 -1.18 3.84 -3.41
C LEU A 69 -2.63 3.40 -3.66
N THR A 70 -3.07 3.42 -4.92
CA THR A 70 -4.40 2.91 -5.31
C THR A 70 -4.51 1.41 -5.03
N ALA A 71 -3.47 0.64 -5.33
CA ALA A 71 -3.43 -0.78 -5.04
C ALA A 71 -3.60 -1.07 -3.54
N VAL A 72 -2.85 -0.36 -2.68
CA VAL A 72 -2.99 -0.47 -1.22
C VAL A 72 -4.39 -0.05 -0.76
N LEU A 73 -4.95 1.01 -1.31
CA LEU A 73 -6.32 1.46 -1.01
C LEU A 73 -7.35 0.38 -1.36
N LYS A 74 -7.28 -0.21 -2.55
CA LYS A 74 -8.18 -1.27 -3.00
C LYS A 74 -8.08 -2.51 -2.13
N ALA A 75 -6.85 -2.92 -1.78
CA ALA A 75 -6.61 -4.02 -0.84
C ALA A 75 -7.26 -3.75 0.52
N ALA A 76 -7.05 -2.57 1.11
CA ALA A 76 -7.63 -2.21 2.39
C ALA A 76 -9.16 -2.15 2.36
N MET A 77 -9.74 -1.61 1.29
CA MET A 77 -11.20 -1.59 1.07
C MET A 77 -11.76 -3.01 0.99
N TRP A 78 -11.12 -3.90 0.24
CA TRP A 78 -11.53 -5.30 0.13
C TRP A 78 -11.48 -6.00 1.49
N ILE A 79 -10.38 -5.88 2.24
CA ILE A 79 -10.26 -6.44 3.59
C ILE A 79 -11.41 -5.96 4.47
N ASN A 80 -11.65 -4.65 4.52
CA ASN A 80 -12.68 -4.05 5.37
C ASN A 80 -14.12 -4.47 4.99
N SER A 81 -14.35 -4.86 3.73
CA SER A 81 -15.66 -5.29 3.24
C SER A 81 -15.90 -6.78 3.35
N GLN A 82 -14.84 -7.59 3.28
CA GLN A 82 -14.94 -9.05 3.19
C GLN A 82 -14.52 -9.80 4.45
N THR A 83 -13.86 -9.13 5.38
CA THR A 83 -13.35 -9.76 6.60
C THR A 83 -13.85 -9.03 7.84
N THR A 84 -14.08 -9.77 8.93
CA THR A 84 -14.51 -9.18 10.21
C THR A 84 -13.65 -9.77 11.32
N GLY A 85 -12.90 -8.90 12.01
CA GLY A 85 -12.10 -9.30 13.18
C GLY A 85 -10.90 -10.21 12.86
N GLU A 86 -10.47 -10.26 11.60
CA GLU A 86 -9.31 -11.04 11.15
C GLU A 86 -8.10 -10.11 10.95
N ALA A 87 -6.96 -10.51 11.47
CA ALA A 87 -5.72 -9.79 11.20
C ALA A 87 -5.26 -10.03 9.75
N ALA A 88 -4.83 -8.96 9.10
CA ALA A 88 -4.36 -9.01 7.71
C ALA A 88 -3.06 -8.23 7.52
N VAL A 89 -2.22 -8.70 6.61
CA VAL A 89 -1.01 -8.00 6.18
C VAL A 89 -1.14 -7.63 4.71
N ILE A 90 -1.05 -6.34 4.38
CA ILE A 90 -0.90 -5.87 3.01
C ILE A 90 0.60 -5.74 2.71
N TRP A 91 1.06 -6.47 1.72
CA TRP A 91 2.43 -6.45 1.23
C TRP A 91 2.54 -5.56 0.00
N SER A 92 3.54 -4.68 -0.02
CA SER A 92 3.87 -3.86 -1.20
C SER A 92 5.39 -3.73 -1.31
N ASP A 93 5.91 -3.67 -2.52
CA ASP A 93 7.32 -3.37 -2.77
C ASP A 93 7.60 -1.86 -2.90
N SER A 94 6.55 -1.05 -2.88
CA SER A 94 6.64 0.40 -2.88
C SER A 94 7.04 0.96 -1.52
N ILE A 95 8.30 1.43 -1.41
CA ILE A 95 8.77 2.14 -0.21
C ILE A 95 7.93 3.39 0.06
N TYR A 96 7.47 4.07 -1.00
CA TYR A 96 6.60 5.24 -0.89
C TYR A 96 5.29 4.89 -0.18
N ALA A 97 4.59 3.85 -0.62
CA ALA A 97 3.34 3.40 -0.03
C ALA A 97 3.54 2.89 1.41
N VAL A 98 4.51 2.02 1.64
CA VAL A 98 4.75 1.41 2.96
C VAL A 98 5.15 2.46 4.01
N LYS A 99 6.13 3.33 3.72
CA LYS A 99 6.52 4.40 4.65
C LYS A 99 5.41 5.44 4.84
N GLY A 100 4.66 5.71 3.79
CA GLY A 100 3.50 6.59 3.86
C GLY A 100 2.44 6.05 4.83
N CYS A 101 2.06 4.80 4.68
CA CYS A 101 1.05 4.14 5.53
C CYS A 101 1.49 4.02 6.99
N ASN A 102 2.75 3.61 7.24
CA ASN A 102 3.20 3.29 8.59
C ASN A 102 3.61 4.51 9.43
N SER A 103 4.04 5.60 8.79
CA SER A 103 4.52 6.77 9.53
C SER A 103 4.05 8.11 9.00
N ARG A 104 4.22 8.38 7.70
CA ARG A 104 4.04 9.73 7.15
C ARG A 104 2.59 10.21 7.17
N ARG A 105 1.61 9.32 6.95
CA ARG A 105 0.18 9.69 6.93
C ARG A 105 -0.27 10.35 8.22
N HIS A 106 0.24 9.92 9.38
CA HIS A 106 -0.08 10.52 10.67
C HIS A 106 0.44 11.96 10.77
N ILE A 107 1.65 12.20 10.27
CA ILE A 107 2.26 13.53 10.22
C ILE A 107 1.46 14.44 9.27
N TRP A 108 1.17 13.94 8.05
CA TRP A 108 0.42 14.70 7.07
C TRP A 108 -1.00 15.03 7.52
N LYS A 109 -1.68 14.08 8.14
CA LYS A 109 -3.01 14.29 8.73
C LYS A 109 -2.99 15.41 9.78
N ASN A 110 -2.01 15.40 10.69
CA ASN A 110 -1.85 16.43 11.70
C ASN A 110 -1.50 17.81 11.11
N ASN A 111 -0.94 17.86 9.90
CA ASN A 111 -0.60 19.06 9.16
C ASN A 111 -1.63 19.43 8.08
N ASP A 112 -2.86 18.95 8.21
CA ASP A 112 -3.94 19.21 7.25
C ASP A 112 -3.56 18.82 5.79
N TRP A 113 -2.84 17.70 5.64
CA TRP A 113 -2.36 17.14 4.37
C TRP A 113 -1.50 18.12 3.55
N LYS A 114 -0.76 18.97 4.23
CA LYS A 114 0.12 19.97 3.61
C LYS A 114 1.58 19.65 3.88
N LYS A 115 2.44 19.95 2.90
CA LYS A 115 3.89 19.91 3.08
C LYS A 115 4.30 20.99 4.07
N SER A 116 5.22 20.65 4.99
CA SER A 116 5.88 21.67 5.81
C SER A 116 6.68 22.58 4.89
N GLY A 117 6.31 23.87 4.84
CA GLY A 117 7.08 24.83 4.06
C GLY A 117 8.40 25.18 4.72
N PRO A 118 9.44 25.58 3.98
CA PRO A 118 10.61 26.19 4.56
C PRO A 118 10.21 27.52 5.19
N ASN A 119 10.49 27.68 6.48
CA ASN A 119 10.48 28.95 7.23
C ASN A 119 9.34 29.96 6.92
N GLY A 120 8.15 29.70 7.48
CA GLY A 120 7.26 30.76 7.97
C GLY A 120 6.45 31.60 6.95
N ASN A 121 6.89 31.83 5.73
CA ASN A 121 6.27 32.79 4.80
C ASN A 121 5.80 32.18 3.46
N GLY A 122 5.82 30.88 3.28
CA GLY A 122 5.37 30.21 2.06
C GLY A 122 3.99 29.61 2.21
N ARG A 123 3.12 29.79 1.21
CA ARG A 123 1.83 29.11 1.11
C ARG A 123 2.07 27.60 1.16
N ARG A 124 1.59 26.93 2.22
CA ARG A 124 1.74 25.48 2.37
C ARG A 124 1.10 24.77 1.18
N ARG A 125 1.89 23.97 0.47
CA ARG A 125 1.39 23.16 -0.64
C ARG A 125 0.75 21.88 -0.10
N THR A 126 -0.35 21.46 -0.71
CA THR A 126 -0.91 20.13 -0.49
C THR A 126 0.13 19.07 -0.86
N ILE A 127 0.16 17.97 -0.13
CA ILE A 127 1.02 16.83 -0.47
C ILE A 127 0.56 16.20 -1.79
N ASP A 128 1.49 15.53 -2.49
CA ASP A 128 1.15 14.78 -3.69
C ASP A 128 0.21 13.62 -3.33
N ASN A 129 -0.76 13.32 -4.18
CA ASN A 129 -1.76 12.26 -3.96
C ASN A 129 -2.58 12.43 -2.67
N ALA A 130 -2.85 13.67 -2.23
CA ALA A 130 -3.51 13.95 -0.96
C ALA A 130 -4.87 13.24 -0.81
N GLU A 131 -5.68 13.22 -1.85
CA GLU A 131 -7.00 12.57 -1.81
C GLU A 131 -6.89 11.04 -1.67
N LEU A 132 -5.92 10.43 -2.35
CA LEU A 132 -5.63 9.01 -2.18
C LEU A 132 -5.13 8.72 -0.74
N TRP A 133 -4.25 9.57 -0.21
CA TRP A 133 -3.75 9.41 1.16
C TRP A 133 -4.86 9.56 2.21
N LYS A 134 -5.80 10.47 2.02
CA LYS A 134 -6.98 10.61 2.89
C LYS A 134 -7.85 9.35 2.84
N ALA A 135 -8.06 8.80 1.64
CA ALA A 135 -8.83 7.58 1.47
C ALA A 135 -8.14 6.35 2.11
N VAL A 136 -6.83 6.22 1.95
CA VAL A 136 -6.03 5.17 2.61
C VAL A 136 -6.09 5.31 4.11
N ASP A 137 -5.88 6.53 4.64
CA ASP A 137 -5.97 6.80 6.09
C ASP A 137 -7.33 6.43 6.66
N LEU A 138 -8.41 6.74 5.94
CA LEU A 138 -9.76 6.38 6.35
C LEU A 138 -9.92 4.85 6.47
N GLN A 139 -9.42 4.07 5.51
CA GLN A 139 -9.54 2.62 5.53
C GLN A 139 -8.68 2.00 6.64
N LEU A 140 -7.43 2.42 6.78
CA LEU A 140 -6.52 1.89 7.80
C LEU A 140 -6.92 2.29 9.23
N SER A 141 -7.51 3.47 9.39
CA SER A 141 -8.01 3.93 10.70
C SER A 141 -9.26 3.19 11.18
N ARG A 142 -10.02 2.58 10.26
CA ARG A 142 -11.21 1.76 10.59
C ARG A 142 -10.87 0.38 11.10
N ASN A 143 -9.68 -0.13 10.80
CA ASN A 143 -9.31 -1.51 11.10
C ASN A 143 -7.87 -1.61 11.60
N ALA A 144 -7.72 -1.61 12.91
CA ALA A 144 -6.41 -1.73 13.57
C ALA A 144 -5.74 -3.12 13.38
N LEU A 145 -6.46 -4.11 12.84
CA LEU A 145 -5.94 -5.44 12.56
C LEU A 145 -5.23 -5.53 11.20
N VAL A 146 -5.30 -4.47 10.37
CA VAL A 146 -4.58 -4.38 9.11
C VAL A 146 -3.21 -3.74 9.33
N SER A 147 -2.17 -4.44 8.94
CA SER A 147 -0.79 -3.93 8.90
C SER A 147 -0.28 -3.83 7.47
N ILE A 148 0.67 -2.93 7.23
CA ILE A 148 1.33 -2.75 5.94
C ILE A 148 2.79 -3.14 6.09
N ALA A 149 3.25 -4.06 5.23
CA ALA A 149 4.62 -4.55 5.23
C ALA A 149 5.29 -4.41 3.86
N TRP A 150 6.59 -4.22 3.88
CA TRP A 150 7.38 -4.18 2.66
C TRP A 150 7.83 -5.58 2.25
N CYS A 151 7.76 -5.86 0.96
CA CYS A 151 8.40 -7.02 0.35
C CYS A 151 9.33 -6.57 -0.77
N LYS A 152 10.30 -7.41 -1.12
CA LYS A 152 11.20 -7.10 -2.24
C LYS A 152 10.52 -7.45 -3.56
N GLY A 153 10.41 -6.46 -4.46
CA GLY A 153 9.91 -6.67 -5.82
C GLY A 153 10.84 -7.58 -6.66
N HIS A 154 10.29 -8.30 -7.62
CA HIS A 154 11.00 -9.16 -8.58
C HIS A 154 12.01 -10.12 -7.93
N SER A 155 11.63 -10.75 -6.82
CA SER A 155 12.52 -11.60 -6.01
C SER A 155 12.01 -13.03 -5.83
N GLY A 156 11.06 -13.47 -6.65
CA GLY A 156 10.48 -14.82 -6.58
C GLY A 156 9.35 -14.92 -5.53
N ILE A 157 8.87 -13.82 -4.98
CA ILE A 157 7.70 -13.81 -4.08
C ILE A 157 6.44 -13.93 -4.94
N ILE A 158 5.84 -15.12 -4.97
CA ILE A 158 4.75 -15.49 -5.87
C ILE A 158 3.60 -14.46 -5.82
N GLY A 159 3.17 -14.05 -4.65
CA GLY A 159 2.08 -13.08 -4.50
C GLY A 159 2.42 -11.71 -5.10
N ASN A 160 3.65 -11.23 -4.91
CA ASN A 160 4.09 -9.96 -5.47
C ASN A 160 4.22 -10.04 -7.01
N GLU A 161 4.79 -11.11 -7.54
CA GLU A 161 4.90 -11.27 -9.00
C GLU A 161 3.54 -11.43 -9.67
N ARG A 162 2.59 -12.09 -9.03
CA ARG A 162 1.21 -12.15 -9.54
C ARG A 162 0.51 -10.80 -9.49
N ALA A 163 0.73 -10.01 -8.44
CA ALA A 163 0.19 -8.65 -8.34
C ALA A 163 0.77 -7.76 -9.47
N ASP A 164 2.08 -7.83 -9.73
CA ASP A 164 2.75 -7.11 -10.83
C ASP A 164 2.09 -7.41 -12.19
N VAL A 165 1.91 -8.69 -12.53
CA VAL A 165 1.23 -9.11 -13.77
C VAL A 165 -0.21 -8.58 -13.85
N LEU A 166 -0.97 -8.63 -12.75
CA LEU A 166 -2.34 -8.14 -12.73
C LEU A 166 -2.41 -6.61 -12.86
N ALA A 167 -1.48 -5.88 -12.26
CA ALA A 167 -1.39 -4.42 -12.42
C ALA A 167 -1.13 -4.03 -13.88
N ASP A 168 -0.22 -4.76 -14.56
CA ASP A 168 0.03 -4.54 -15.99
C ASP A 168 -1.20 -4.88 -16.86
N ASN A 169 -1.92 -5.95 -16.55
CA ASN A 169 -3.20 -6.26 -17.20
C ASN A 169 -4.22 -5.13 -17.01
N GLY A 170 -4.28 -4.53 -15.82
CA GLY A 170 -5.10 -3.36 -15.54
C GLY A 170 -4.75 -2.18 -16.45
N ARG A 171 -3.48 -1.86 -16.55
CA ARG A 171 -2.97 -0.81 -17.43
C ARG A 171 -3.32 -1.07 -18.91
N LEU A 172 -3.12 -2.29 -19.38
CA LEU A 172 -3.42 -2.70 -20.76
C LEU A 172 -4.91 -2.78 -21.08
N SER A 173 -5.78 -2.80 -20.08
CA SER A 173 -7.23 -2.79 -20.27
C SER A 173 -7.80 -1.43 -20.66
N ILE A 174 -7.01 -0.37 -20.60
CA ILE A 174 -7.41 0.99 -20.99
C ILE A 174 -7.50 1.06 -22.52
N PRO A 175 -8.64 1.47 -23.11
CA PRO A 175 -8.78 1.58 -24.54
C PRO A 175 -7.80 2.61 -25.14
N GLY A 176 -7.06 2.22 -26.16
CA GLY A 176 -6.16 3.12 -26.91
C GLY A 176 -4.73 3.17 -26.34
N GLY A 177 -4.36 2.25 -25.46
CA GLY A 177 -2.97 2.01 -25.04
C GLY A 177 -2.20 1.13 -26.01
#